data_9bd0192277d8c29d812a1f5b5fb8cffc
#
_entry.id   9bd0192277d8c29d812a1f5b5fb8cffc
#
_cell.length_a   1.000
_cell.length_b   1.000
_cell.length_c   1.000
_cell.angle_alpha   90.00
_cell.angle_beta   90.00
_cell.angle_gamma   90.00
#
_symmetry.space_group_name_H-M   'P 1'
#
loop_
_entity.id
_entity.type
_entity.pdbx_description
1 polymer ?
#
loop_
_entity_poly.entity_id
_entity_poly.type
_entity_poly.pdbx_seq_one_letter_code
_entity_poly.pdbx_strand_id
1 'polypeptide(L)'
;MSMNCRTSTEQQIDDATVHRYFNGAGGGTANTVSMMAHEHNLPASAARYRLRKEIHTVTDWLDAVSATGRVLDVGCGAGAWTEIFANRYKAVIGIDRSPLMVKAARERVHRFPNVEIFEADGRNDLPEGPFDMIFLGGLCMYLKNAHVLALIDSLKHRLTKEGSIILRESTVRQGVSFARGEYQAVYRSVSLYRQLFEDVGPFRVEVRRNYGYTSMVTAEELVDLRRKWLRFLPKASPTLGFLTWWALRGAAPISFWALPRVLSQLKVAWPRLQNHFFKLCLEE
;
A
#
# COMPACT_ATOMS: atom_id res chain seq x y z
N MET A 1 12.56 -25.29 11.41
CA MET A 1 11.43 -24.48 11.96
C MET A 1 10.74 -23.60 10.91
N SER A 2 11.19 -23.61 9.65
CA SER A 2 10.65 -22.73 8.57
C SER A 2 9.40 -23.26 7.83
N MET A 3 9.12 -24.54 7.90
CA MET A 3 8.03 -25.18 7.13
C MET A 3 6.62 -24.91 7.68
N ASN A 4 6.46 -24.75 9.00
CA ASN A 4 5.14 -24.54 9.62
C ASN A 4 4.56 -23.14 9.45
N CYS A 5 5.37 -22.11 9.13
CA CYS A 5 4.86 -20.76 8.90
C CYS A 5 4.29 -20.58 7.48
N ARG A 6 4.78 -21.37 6.50
CA ARG A 6 4.30 -21.33 5.10
C ARG A 6 2.89 -21.90 4.96
N THR A 7 2.59 -23.01 5.63
CA THR A 7 1.30 -23.71 5.53
C THR A 7 0.14 -22.94 6.20
N SER A 8 0.41 -22.17 7.26
CA SER A 8 -0.65 -21.42 7.95
C SER A 8 -1.16 -20.18 7.18
N THR A 9 -0.36 -19.63 6.27
CA THR A 9 -0.70 -18.43 5.51
C THR A 9 -1.57 -18.77 4.29
N GLU A 10 -1.42 -19.95 3.72
CA GLU A 10 -2.17 -20.39 2.54
C GLU A 10 -3.66 -20.63 2.82
N GLN A 11 -4.02 -20.97 4.05
CA GLN A 11 -5.39 -21.29 4.44
C GLN A 11 -6.24 -20.10 4.89
N GLN A 12 -5.68 -18.87 4.99
CA GLN A 12 -6.33 -17.79 5.74
C GLN A 12 -6.82 -16.59 4.91
N ILE A 13 -6.53 -16.52 3.61
CA ILE A 13 -7.13 -15.54 2.70
C ILE A 13 -7.99 -16.25 1.68
N ASP A 14 -9.25 -15.86 1.62
CA ASP A 14 -10.16 -16.24 0.56
C ASP A 14 -10.17 -15.17 -0.55
N ASP A 15 -9.66 -15.55 -1.71
CA ASP A 15 -9.54 -14.67 -2.88
C ASP A 15 -10.89 -14.13 -3.36
N ALA A 16 -11.95 -14.96 -3.27
CA ALA A 16 -13.30 -14.54 -3.65
C ALA A 16 -13.84 -13.46 -2.70
N THR A 17 -13.54 -13.55 -1.40
CA THR A 17 -13.94 -12.55 -0.41
C THR A 17 -13.18 -11.24 -0.62
N VAL A 18 -11.87 -11.29 -0.89
CA VAL A 18 -11.07 -10.09 -1.24
C VAL A 18 -11.62 -9.42 -2.51
N HIS A 19 -11.88 -10.21 -3.56
CA HIS A 19 -12.44 -9.69 -4.80
C HIS A 19 -13.83 -9.05 -4.59
N ARG A 20 -14.69 -9.70 -3.83
CA ARG A 20 -16.04 -9.18 -3.49
C ARG A 20 -15.95 -7.85 -2.71
N TYR A 21 -15.02 -7.74 -1.77
CA TYR A 21 -14.81 -6.53 -0.99
C TYR A 21 -14.47 -5.34 -1.90
N PHE A 22 -13.51 -5.48 -2.83
CA PHE A 22 -13.11 -4.40 -3.74
C PHE A 22 -14.14 -4.08 -4.82
N ASN A 23 -15.00 -5.05 -5.19
CA ASN A 23 -16.14 -4.82 -6.10
C ASN A 23 -17.42 -4.35 -5.37
N GLY A 24 -17.40 -4.25 -4.05
CA GLY A 24 -18.50 -3.79 -3.22
C GLY A 24 -18.11 -2.60 -2.33
N ALA A 25 -18.05 -2.81 -1.03
CA ALA A 25 -17.79 -1.77 -0.03
C ALA A 25 -16.45 -1.04 -0.25
N GLY A 26 -15.37 -1.78 -0.53
CA GLY A 26 -14.06 -1.19 -0.82
C GLY A 26 -14.03 -0.39 -2.12
N GLY A 27 -14.69 -0.88 -3.17
CA GLY A 27 -14.80 -0.18 -4.45
C GLY A 27 -15.73 1.05 -4.40
N GLY A 28 -16.74 1.03 -3.54
CA GLY A 28 -17.65 2.17 -3.33
C GLY A 28 -16.95 3.43 -2.81
N THR A 29 -15.75 3.29 -2.25
CA THR A 29 -14.90 4.41 -1.80
C THR A 29 -13.79 4.75 -2.79
N ALA A 30 -13.81 4.21 -4.00
CA ALA A 30 -12.76 4.36 -5.00
C ALA A 30 -12.46 5.82 -5.38
N ASN A 31 -13.44 6.70 -5.32
CA ASN A 31 -13.26 8.14 -5.58
C ASN A 31 -12.52 8.87 -4.45
N THR A 32 -12.31 8.25 -3.29
CA THR A 32 -11.56 8.84 -2.20
C THR A 32 -10.06 8.57 -2.37
N VAL A 33 -9.22 9.49 -1.89
CA VAL A 33 -7.75 9.31 -1.90
C VAL A 33 -7.30 8.17 -0.98
N SER A 34 -8.17 7.75 -0.05
CA SER A 34 -7.88 6.67 0.90
C SER A 34 -9.18 6.12 1.48
N MET A 35 -9.41 4.82 1.29
CA MET A 35 -10.53 4.11 1.94
C MET A 35 -10.47 4.23 3.46
N MET A 36 -9.28 4.08 4.05
CA MET A 36 -9.05 4.16 5.50
C MET A 36 -9.51 5.51 6.07
N ALA A 37 -9.17 6.61 5.40
CA ALA A 37 -9.61 7.95 5.85
C ALA A 37 -11.13 8.08 5.84
N HIS A 38 -11.80 7.47 4.88
CA HIS A 38 -13.26 7.49 4.77
C HIS A 38 -13.93 6.73 5.92
N GLU A 39 -13.49 5.52 6.23
CA GLU A 39 -14.02 4.67 7.30
C GLU A 39 -13.95 5.34 8.69
N HIS A 40 -12.91 6.14 8.91
CA HIS A 40 -12.67 6.86 10.17
C HIS A 40 -13.17 8.31 10.16
N ASN A 41 -13.87 8.72 9.11
CA ASN A 41 -14.36 10.10 8.93
C ASN A 41 -13.24 11.16 9.00
N LEU A 42 -12.03 10.80 8.61
CA LEU A 42 -10.91 11.73 8.53
C LEU A 42 -11.04 12.62 7.28
N PRO A 43 -10.60 13.88 7.33
CA PRO A 43 -10.73 14.78 6.19
C PRO A 43 -9.82 14.35 5.03
N ALA A 44 -10.18 14.70 3.81
CA ALA A 44 -9.37 14.43 2.61
C ALA A 44 -7.96 15.04 2.69
N SER A 45 -7.76 16.09 3.51
CA SER A 45 -6.44 16.64 3.79
C SER A 45 -5.51 15.65 4.49
N ALA A 46 -6.03 14.70 5.28
CA ALA A 46 -5.25 13.65 5.92
C ALA A 46 -4.67 12.69 4.87
N ALA A 47 -5.50 12.25 3.92
CA ALA A 47 -5.05 11.38 2.83
C ALA A 47 -4.02 12.08 1.92
N ARG A 48 -4.23 13.37 1.60
CA ARG A 48 -3.26 14.17 0.83
C ARG A 48 -1.94 14.38 1.59
N TYR A 49 -2.00 14.58 2.91
CA TYR A 49 -0.80 14.69 3.73
C TYR A 49 -0.01 13.37 3.73
N ARG A 50 -0.69 12.25 3.92
CA ARG A 50 -0.09 10.92 3.84
C ARG A 50 0.63 10.74 2.50
N LEU A 51 -0.07 10.92 1.40
CA LEU A 51 0.47 10.69 0.06
C LEU A 51 1.70 11.57 -0.22
N ARG A 52 1.67 12.86 0.16
CA ARG A 52 2.85 13.72 0.02
C ARG A 52 4.07 13.21 0.81
N LYS A 53 3.85 12.70 2.03
CA LYS A 53 4.92 12.11 2.84
C LYS A 53 5.42 10.79 2.29
N GLU A 54 4.53 9.98 1.73
CA GLU A 54 4.87 8.74 1.03
C GLU A 54 5.78 9.02 -0.17
N ILE A 55 5.40 9.96 -1.03
CA ILE A 55 6.20 10.38 -2.18
C ILE A 55 7.58 10.87 -1.72
N HIS A 56 7.61 11.77 -0.72
CA HIS A 56 8.87 12.30 -0.19
C HIS A 56 9.82 11.20 0.33
N THR A 57 9.26 10.11 0.89
CA THR A 57 10.07 8.98 1.40
C THR A 57 10.83 8.25 0.29
N VAL A 58 10.30 8.24 -0.93
CA VAL A 58 10.85 7.49 -2.07
C VAL A 58 11.21 8.38 -3.26
N THR A 59 11.26 9.69 -3.08
CA THR A 59 11.50 10.66 -4.15
C THR A 59 12.75 10.33 -4.96
N ASP A 60 13.87 10.03 -4.30
CA ASP A 60 15.13 9.67 -4.95
C ASP A 60 15.04 8.34 -5.73
N TRP A 61 14.25 7.38 -5.28
CA TRP A 61 13.99 6.16 -6.06
C TRP A 61 13.17 6.44 -7.32
N LEU A 62 12.19 7.35 -7.21
CA LEU A 62 11.39 7.76 -8.35
C LEU A 62 12.21 8.62 -9.32
N ASP A 63 13.06 9.50 -8.81
CA ASP A 63 13.92 10.38 -9.64
C ASP A 63 15.07 9.62 -10.30
N ALA A 64 15.43 8.43 -9.80
CA ALA A 64 16.41 7.56 -10.43
C ALA A 64 15.89 6.91 -11.72
N VAL A 65 14.56 6.85 -11.91
CA VAL A 65 13.95 6.36 -13.15
C VAL A 65 13.89 7.49 -14.17
N SER A 66 14.35 7.24 -15.40
CA SER A 66 14.31 8.25 -16.46
C SER A 66 12.90 8.79 -16.70
N ALA A 67 12.78 10.09 -16.98
CA ALA A 67 11.52 10.69 -17.40
C ALA A 67 10.95 10.07 -18.70
N THR A 68 11.81 9.48 -19.54
CA THR A 68 11.41 8.73 -20.74
C THR A 68 11.04 7.28 -20.45
N GLY A 69 11.13 6.87 -19.19
CA GLY A 69 10.89 5.51 -18.73
C GLY A 69 9.44 5.05 -18.89
N ARG A 70 9.30 3.73 -18.90
CA ARG A 70 8.01 3.02 -18.93
C ARG A 70 7.73 2.39 -17.57
N VAL A 71 6.57 2.67 -17.00
CA VAL A 71 6.19 2.28 -15.63
C VAL A 71 4.92 1.43 -15.62
N LEU A 72 4.93 0.37 -14.81
CA LEU A 72 3.76 -0.47 -14.55
C LEU A 72 3.31 -0.31 -13.10
N ASP A 73 2.02 0.00 -12.88
CA ASP A 73 1.36 0.08 -11.56
C ASP A 73 0.43 -1.13 -11.40
N VAL A 74 0.88 -2.14 -10.66
CA VAL A 74 0.15 -3.42 -10.47
C VAL A 74 -0.76 -3.33 -9.25
N GLY A 75 -2.06 -3.52 -9.46
CA GLY A 75 -3.07 -3.25 -8.43
C GLY A 75 -3.20 -1.75 -8.20
N CYS A 76 -3.35 -0.98 -9.29
CA CYS A 76 -3.34 0.49 -9.25
C CYS A 76 -4.50 1.10 -8.45
N GLY A 77 -5.51 0.29 -8.11
CA GLY A 77 -6.70 0.74 -7.40
C GLY A 77 -7.35 1.92 -8.14
N ALA A 78 -7.72 2.97 -7.40
CA ALA A 78 -8.31 4.19 -7.97
C ALA A 78 -7.28 5.16 -8.59
N GLY A 79 -6.08 4.71 -8.91
CA GLY A 79 -5.09 5.45 -9.71
C GLY A 79 -4.33 6.56 -8.98
N ALA A 80 -4.26 6.54 -7.64
CA ALA A 80 -3.62 7.61 -6.89
C ALA A 80 -2.09 7.69 -7.13
N TRP A 81 -1.41 6.56 -7.23
CA TRP A 81 0.00 6.49 -7.60
C TRP A 81 0.18 6.59 -9.12
N THR A 82 -0.72 6.02 -9.89
CA THR A 82 -0.73 6.15 -11.36
C THR A 82 -0.74 7.61 -11.80
N GLU A 83 -1.54 8.49 -11.14
CA GLU A 83 -1.55 9.92 -11.40
C GLU A 83 -0.19 10.59 -11.11
N ILE A 84 0.51 10.15 -10.09
CA ILE A 84 1.87 10.64 -9.77
C ILE A 84 2.85 10.22 -10.85
N PHE A 85 2.78 8.97 -11.29
CA PHE A 85 3.65 8.45 -12.35
C PHE A 85 3.37 9.13 -13.69
N ALA A 86 2.10 9.42 -14.00
CA ALA A 86 1.69 10.15 -15.19
C ALA A 86 2.37 11.53 -15.35
N ASN A 87 2.62 12.21 -14.22
CA ASN A 87 3.30 13.50 -14.19
C ASN A 87 4.85 13.39 -14.29
N ARG A 88 5.41 12.18 -14.20
CA ARG A 88 6.87 11.97 -14.12
C ARG A 88 7.43 11.24 -15.33
N TYR A 89 6.68 10.32 -15.92
CA TYR A 89 7.20 9.36 -16.88
C TYR A 89 6.45 9.41 -18.22
N LYS A 90 7.15 9.00 -19.27
CA LYS A 90 6.63 9.06 -20.64
C LYS A 90 5.49 8.08 -20.91
N ALA A 91 5.51 6.90 -20.27
CA ALA A 91 4.49 5.88 -20.47
C ALA A 91 4.17 5.18 -19.15
N VAL A 92 2.89 5.14 -18.80
CA VAL A 92 2.40 4.51 -17.57
C VAL A 92 1.27 3.55 -17.91
N ILE A 93 1.39 2.33 -17.43
CA ILE A 93 0.33 1.33 -17.49
C ILE A 93 -0.13 1.03 -16.08
N GLY A 94 -1.42 1.13 -15.81
CA GLY A 94 -2.04 0.70 -14.58
C GLY A 94 -2.92 -0.52 -14.81
N ILE A 95 -2.85 -1.51 -13.94
CA ILE A 95 -3.75 -2.66 -13.97
C ILE A 95 -4.40 -2.88 -12.61
N ASP A 96 -5.68 -3.21 -12.61
CA ASP A 96 -6.41 -3.66 -11.42
C ASP A 96 -7.48 -4.68 -11.83
N ARG A 97 -7.76 -5.65 -10.98
CA ARG A 97 -8.77 -6.68 -11.25
C ARG A 97 -10.20 -6.25 -10.92
N SER A 98 -10.39 -5.13 -10.24
CA SER A 98 -11.70 -4.59 -9.89
C SER A 98 -12.19 -3.60 -10.94
N PRO A 99 -13.29 -3.88 -11.66
CA PRO A 99 -13.84 -2.95 -12.63
C PRO A 99 -14.23 -1.60 -12.01
N LEU A 100 -14.63 -1.57 -10.73
CA LEU A 100 -14.92 -0.30 -10.02
C LEU A 100 -13.66 0.53 -9.81
N MET A 101 -12.54 -0.12 -9.45
CA MET A 101 -11.24 0.55 -9.31
C MET A 101 -10.72 1.05 -10.65
N VAL A 102 -10.80 0.21 -11.69
CA VAL A 102 -10.41 0.58 -13.06
C VAL A 102 -11.20 1.79 -13.55
N LYS A 103 -12.52 1.81 -13.33
CA LYS A 103 -13.35 2.96 -13.67
C LYS A 103 -12.87 4.22 -12.97
N ALA A 104 -12.68 4.17 -11.66
CA ALA A 104 -12.21 5.31 -10.86
C ALA A 104 -10.80 5.76 -11.26
N ALA A 105 -9.90 4.82 -11.58
CA ALA A 105 -8.56 5.14 -12.08
C ALA A 105 -8.62 5.86 -13.42
N ARG A 106 -9.41 5.36 -14.38
CA ARG A 106 -9.62 6.03 -15.68
C ARG A 106 -10.17 7.44 -15.53
N GLU A 107 -11.17 7.65 -14.66
CA GLU A 107 -11.70 8.96 -14.35
C GLU A 107 -10.64 9.90 -13.78
N ARG A 108 -9.77 9.41 -12.91
CA ARG A 108 -8.69 10.19 -12.29
C ARG A 108 -7.62 10.61 -13.28
N VAL A 109 -7.23 9.72 -14.16
CA VAL A 109 -6.09 9.95 -15.08
C VAL A 109 -6.51 10.36 -16.49
N HIS A 110 -7.81 10.61 -16.74
CA HIS A 110 -8.35 10.88 -18.09
C HIS A 110 -7.65 12.02 -18.85
N ARG A 111 -7.06 12.97 -18.12
CA ARG A 111 -6.33 14.12 -18.69
C ARG A 111 -4.89 13.79 -19.14
N PHE A 112 -4.39 12.59 -18.83
CA PHE A 112 -3.03 12.20 -19.13
C PHE A 112 -3.00 11.27 -20.36
N PRO A 113 -2.51 11.74 -21.51
CA PRO A 113 -2.47 10.93 -22.74
C PRO A 113 -1.41 9.82 -22.72
N ASN A 114 -0.51 9.85 -21.73
CA ASN A 114 0.57 8.89 -21.53
C ASN A 114 0.20 7.76 -20.55
N VAL A 115 -1.09 7.61 -20.19
CA VAL A 115 -1.57 6.59 -19.26
C VAL A 115 -2.58 5.67 -19.89
N GLU A 116 -2.38 4.38 -19.71
CA GLU A 116 -3.35 3.35 -20.06
C GLU A 116 -3.76 2.57 -18.81
N ILE A 117 -5.07 2.31 -18.65
CA ILE A 117 -5.62 1.54 -17.52
C ILE A 117 -6.38 0.32 -18.05
N PHE A 118 -5.98 -0.86 -17.59
CA PHE A 118 -6.60 -2.12 -17.97
C PHE A 118 -7.22 -2.84 -16.77
N GLU A 119 -8.34 -3.52 -17.02
CA GLU A 119 -8.86 -4.53 -16.12
C GLU A 119 -8.09 -5.83 -16.34
N ALA A 120 -7.25 -6.18 -15.37
CA ALA A 120 -6.39 -7.36 -15.45
C ALA A 120 -6.02 -7.89 -14.07
N ASP A 121 -5.89 -9.20 -13.93
CA ASP A 121 -5.35 -9.83 -12.73
C ASP A 121 -3.82 -9.93 -12.84
N GLY A 122 -3.11 -9.18 -12.00
CA GLY A 122 -1.65 -9.18 -11.98
C GLY A 122 -1.00 -10.56 -11.76
N ARG A 123 -1.77 -11.58 -11.40
CA ARG A 123 -1.27 -12.96 -11.27
C ARG A 123 -1.17 -13.68 -12.61
N ASN A 124 -2.01 -13.33 -13.60
CA ASN A 124 -2.16 -14.07 -14.84
C ASN A 124 -1.99 -13.21 -16.09
N ASP A 125 -2.39 -11.93 -16.03
CA ASP A 125 -2.58 -11.05 -17.18
C ASP A 125 -1.66 -9.81 -17.08
N LEU A 126 -0.37 -10.03 -16.83
CA LEU A 126 0.60 -8.94 -16.76
C LEU A 126 0.94 -8.41 -18.16
N PRO A 127 0.93 -7.08 -18.37
CA PRO A 127 1.41 -6.46 -19.58
C PRO A 127 2.85 -6.85 -19.92
N GLU A 128 3.16 -6.90 -21.22
CA GLU A 128 4.51 -7.18 -21.67
C GLU A 128 5.48 -6.03 -21.35
N GLY A 129 6.67 -6.42 -20.88
CA GLY A 129 7.77 -5.51 -20.62
C GLY A 129 8.54 -5.07 -21.89
N PRO A 130 9.72 -4.47 -21.74
CA PRO A 130 10.35 -4.16 -20.44
C PRO A 130 9.82 -2.89 -19.78
N PHE A 131 9.94 -2.83 -18.44
CA PHE A 131 9.61 -1.67 -17.62
C PHE A 131 10.84 -1.19 -16.85
N ASP A 132 10.99 0.11 -16.72
CA ASP A 132 12.05 0.72 -15.91
C ASP A 132 11.69 0.73 -14.43
N MET A 133 10.40 0.74 -14.13
CA MET A 133 9.88 0.60 -12.77
C MET A 133 8.55 -0.16 -12.78
N ILE A 134 8.40 -1.06 -11.83
CA ILE A 134 7.13 -1.72 -11.52
C ILE A 134 6.76 -1.38 -10.09
N PHE A 135 5.53 -0.90 -9.87
CA PHE A 135 5.05 -0.48 -8.56
C PHE A 135 3.88 -1.36 -8.09
N LEU A 136 3.90 -1.74 -6.80
CA LEU A 136 2.81 -2.46 -6.13
C LEU A 136 2.40 -1.68 -4.88
N GLY A 137 1.26 -1.02 -4.93
CA GLY A 137 0.79 -0.10 -3.89
C GLY A 137 -0.05 -0.74 -2.78
N GLY A 138 0.44 -1.80 -2.12
CA GLY A 138 -0.29 -2.51 -1.08
C GLY A 138 -1.10 -3.69 -1.63
N LEU A 139 -0.54 -4.39 -2.60
CA LEU A 139 -1.16 -5.55 -3.24
C LEU A 139 -0.82 -6.86 -2.52
N CYS A 140 0.44 -7.03 -2.10
CA CYS A 140 0.91 -8.31 -1.56
C CYS A 140 0.21 -8.72 -0.25
N MET A 141 -0.36 -7.76 0.48
CA MET A 141 -1.14 -8.09 1.67
C MET A 141 -2.48 -8.79 1.37
N TYR A 142 -2.93 -8.78 0.12
CA TYR A 142 -4.14 -9.49 -0.32
C TYR A 142 -3.83 -10.83 -0.99
N LEU A 143 -2.57 -11.22 -1.04
CA LEU A 143 -2.10 -12.43 -1.71
C LEU A 143 -1.53 -13.44 -0.72
N LYS A 144 -1.74 -14.74 -1.00
CA LYS A 144 -1.03 -15.85 -0.34
C LYS A 144 0.46 -15.78 -0.68
N ASN A 145 1.32 -16.40 0.16
CA ASN A 145 2.76 -16.38 -0.08
C ASN A 145 3.14 -16.95 -1.46
N ALA A 146 2.52 -18.08 -1.86
CA ALA A 146 2.77 -18.67 -3.17
C ALA A 146 2.45 -17.70 -4.33
N HIS A 147 1.36 -16.93 -4.21
CA HIS A 147 1.01 -15.92 -5.22
C HIS A 147 1.96 -14.71 -5.21
N VAL A 148 2.46 -14.31 -4.03
CA VAL A 148 3.48 -13.25 -3.96
C VAL A 148 4.76 -13.69 -4.65
N LEU A 149 5.24 -14.91 -4.36
CA LEU A 149 6.42 -15.48 -5.00
C LEU A 149 6.28 -15.54 -6.53
N ALA A 150 5.18 -16.12 -7.02
CA ALA A 150 4.91 -16.24 -8.45
C ALA A 150 4.78 -14.86 -9.14
N LEU A 151 4.14 -13.88 -8.47
CA LEU A 151 4.00 -12.52 -8.99
C LEU A 151 5.36 -11.84 -9.12
N ILE A 152 6.17 -11.82 -8.07
CA ILE A 152 7.50 -11.19 -8.10
C ILE A 152 8.41 -11.88 -9.12
N ASP A 153 8.33 -13.20 -9.23
CA ASP A 153 9.05 -13.97 -10.26
C ASP A 153 8.65 -13.54 -11.67
N SER A 154 7.36 -13.44 -11.95
CA SER A 154 6.84 -12.97 -13.23
C SER A 154 7.23 -11.52 -13.54
N LEU A 155 7.25 -10.65 -12.53
CA LEU A 155 7.60 -9.24 -12.68
C LEU A 155 9.09 -9.01 -12.94
N LYS A 156 9.98 -9.82 -12.35
CA LYS A 156 11.44 -9.66 -12.57
C LYS A 156 11.83 -9.85 -14.04
N HIS A 157 11.13 -10.72 -14.77
CA HIS A 157 11.37 -10.96 -16.20
C HIS A 157 10.82 -9.85 -17.12
N ARG A 158 10.12 -8.88 -16.55
CA ARG A 158 9.55 -7.72 -17.24
C ARG A 158 10.28 -6.41 -16.95
N LEU A 159 11.37 -6.48 -16.20
CA LEU A 159 12.21 -5.31 -15.95
C LEU A 159 13.21 -5.08 -17.07
N THR A 160 13.56 -3.83 -17.29
CA THR A 160 14.82 -3.47 -17.96
C THR A 160 16.01 -3.92 -17.08
N LYS A 161 17.22 -3.97 -17.65
CA LYS A 161 18.42 -4.37 -16.92
C LYS A 161 18.65 -3.53 -15.64
N GLU A 162 18.36 -2.24 -15.68
CA GLU A 162 18.49 -1.30 -14.54
C GLU A 162 17.15 -1.06 -13.82
N GLY A 163 16.11 -1.79 -14.22
CA GLY A 163 14.77 -1.63 -13.70
C GLY A 163 14.65 -2.06 -12.23
N SER A 164 13.59 -1.59 -11.58
CA SER A 164 13.32 -1.94 -10.19
C SER A 164 11.84 -2.23 -9.92
N ILE A 165 11.57 -3.09 -8.94
CA ILE A 165 10.24 -3.27 -8.39
C ILE A 165 10.16 -2.49 -7.07
N ILE A 166 9.17 -1.61 -6.93
CA ILE A 166 8.92 -0.87 -5.70
C ILE A 166 7.59 -1.34 -5.11
N LEU A 167 7.64 -1.84 -3.89
CA LEU A 167 6.44 -2.23 -3.15
C LEU A 167 6.19 -1.25 -2.00
N ARG A 168 4.93 -0.99 -1.70
CA ARG A 168 4.47 -0.26 -0.52
C ARG A 168 3.50 -1.14 0.25
N GLU A 169 3.94 -1.73 1.35
CA GLU A 169 3.16 -2.75 2.06
C GLU A 169 2.90 -2.40 3.52
N SER A 170 1.70 -2.72 3.99
CA SER A 170 1.40 -2.69 5.42
C SER A 170 2.08 -3.86 6.12
N THR A 171 2.74 -3.57 7.22
CA THR A 171 3.61 -4.54 7.90
C THR A 171 3.35 -4.58 9.39
N VAL A 172 3.77 -5.67 10.02
CA VAL A 172 3.82 -5.83 11.48
C VAL A 172 5.26 -5.91 11.95
N ARG A 173 5.48 -5.75 13.25
CA ARG A 173 6.86 -5.78 13.82
C ARG A 173 7.52 -7.13 13.66
N GLN A 174 6.78 -8.21 13.91
CA GLN A 174 7.28 -9.58 13.88
C GLN A 174 6.20 -10.53 13.36
N GLY A 175 6.61 -11.56 12.64
CA GLY A 175 5.75 -12.64 12.18
C GLY A 175 4.67 -12.16 11.20
N VAL A 176 3.47 -12.65 11.41
CA VAL A 176 2.30 -12.44 10.55
C VAL A 176 1.10 -12.07 11.42
N SER A 177 0.26 -11.17 10.93
CA SER A 177 -1.06 -10.86 11.48
C SER A 177 -2.11 -10.88 10.38
N PHE A 178 -3.35 -11.18 10.73
CA PHE A 178 -4.44 -11.32 9.78
C PHE A 178 -5.59 -10.38 10.12
N ALA A 179 -6.09 -9.68 9.11
CA ALA A 179 -7.45 -9.13 9.14
C ALA A 179 -8.42 -10.20 8.61
N ARG A 180 -9.54 -10.38 9.31
CA ARG A 180 -10.56 -11.38 9.00
C ARG A 180 -11.93 -10.72 8.95
N GLY A 181 -12.85 -11.29 8.18
CA GLY A 181 -14.19 -10.79 7.97
C GLY A 181 -14.44 -10.44 6.51
N GLU A 182 -15.23 -9.42 6.24
CA GLU A 182 -15.47 -8.93 4.89
C GLU A 182 -14.20 -8.36 4.27
N TYR A 183 -13.41 -7.64 5.05
CA TYR A 183 -12.04 -7.24 4.70
C TYR A 183 -11.04 -8.28 5.17
N GLN A 184 -10.27 -8.84 4.24
CA GLN A 184 -9.22 -9.81 4.54
C GLN A 184 -7.86 -9.32 4.05
N ALA A 185 -6.86 -9.43 4.92
CA ALA A 185 -5.47 -9.10 4.58
C ALA A 185 -4.47 -9.88 5.45
N VAL A 186 -3.29 -10.11 4.90
CA VAL A 186 -2.12 -10.66 5.61
C VAL A 186 -1.08 -9.58 5.78
N TYR A 187 -0.82 -9.20 7.01
CA TYR A 187 0.25 -8.26 7.35
C TYR A 187 1.49 -9.05 7.74
N ARG A 188 2.53 -8.96 6.93
CA ARG A 188 3.81 -9.63 7.14
C ARG A 188 4.83 -8.68 7.75
N SER A 189 5.76 -9.20 8.52
CA SER A 189 6.92 -8.42 8.99
C SER A 189 7.88 -8.13 7.84
N VAL A 190 8.73 -7.11 8.00
CA VAL A 190 9.80 -6.78 7.04
C VAL A 190 10.72 -7.98 6.80
N SER A 191 11.05 -8.74 7.86
CA SER A 191 11.90 -9.93 7.74
C SER A 191 11.26 -11.02 6.87
N LEU A 192 9.95 -11.23 6.99
CA LEU A 192 9.25 -12.20 6.14
C LEU A 192 9.17 -11.75 4.68
N TYR A 193 8.95 -10.45 4.41
CA TYR A 193 9.02 -9.95 3.04
C TYR A 193 10.41 -10.13 2.44
N ARG A 194 11.48 -9.82 3.18
CA ARG A 194 12.85 -10.08 2.71
C ARG A 194 13.08 -11.55 2.36
N GLN A 195 12.65 -12.46 3.23
CA GLN A 195 12.75 -13.90 2.98
C GLN A 195 11.99 -14.33 1.71
N LEU A 196 10.76 -13.82 1.50
CA LEU A 196 10.00 -14.10 0.28
C LEU A 196 10.71 -13.59 -0.98
N PHE A 197 11.36 -12.43 -0.92
CA PHE A 197 12.09 -11.90 -2.08
C PHE A 197 13.38 -12.68 -2.35
N GLU A 198 14.11 -13.08 -1.31
CA GLU A 198 15.28 -13.95 -1.40
C GLU A 198 14.94 -15.34 -2.00
N ASP A 199 13.75 -15.88 -1.68
CA ASP A 199 13.26 -17.14 -2.26
C ASP A 199 12.99 -17.05 -3.79
N VAL A 200 12.77 -15.84 -4.33
CA VAL A 200 12.50 -15.62 -5.78
C VAL A 200 13.78 -15.47 -6.59
N GLY A 201 14.83 -14.91 -6.01
CA GLY A 201 16.09 -14.70 -6.72
C GLY A 201 17.00 -13.66 -6.05
N PRO A 202 18.15 -13.39 -6.66
CA PRO A 202 19.14 -12.49 -6.11
C PRO A 202 18.69 -11.03 -6.29
N PHE A 203 17.93 -10.53 -5.33
CA PHE A 203 17.54 -9.13 -5.28
C PHE A 203 18.34 -8.38 -4.22
N ARG A 204 18.91 -7.23 -4.59
CA ARG A 204 19.28 -6.21 -3.61
C ARG A 204 18.00 -5.56 -3.11
N VAL A 205 17.72 -5.70 -1.80
CA VAL A 205 16.48 -5.22 -1.17
C VAL A 205 16.78 -4.02 -0.28
N GLU A 206 16.34 -2.84 -0.72
CA GLU A 206 16.32 -1.63 0.11
C GLU A 206 14.97 -1.48 0.79
N VAL A 207 14.97 -1.08 2.08
CA VAL A 207 13.72 -0.92 2.86
C VAL A 207 13.68 0.46 3.50
N ARG A 208 12.54 1.15 3.36
CA ARG A 208 12.28 2.44 4.00
C ARG A 208 10.97 2.42 4.75
N ARG A 209 10.99 2.96 5.96
CA ARG A 209 9.75 3.11 6.74
C ARG A 209 8.91 4.26 6.18
N ASN A 210 7.65 3.98 5.95
CA ASN A 210 6.68 4.95 5.46
C ASN A 210 6.04 5.72 6.63
N TYR A 211 6.62 6.86 6.97
CA TYR A 211 6.10 7.72 8.04
C TYR A 211 4.79 8.43 7.67
N GLY A 212 4.50 8.60 6.39
CA GLY A 212 3.22 9.13 5.92
C GLY A 212 2.06 8.24 6.34
N TYR A 213 2.23 6.93 6.19
CA TYR A 213 1.25 5.94 6.63
C TYR A 213 1.11 5.91 8.16
N THR A 214 2.21 6.03 8.90
CA THR A 214 2.18 6.08 10.37
C THR A 214 1.26 7.19 10.89
N SER A 215 1.24 8.35 10.24
CA SER A 215 0.36 9.47 10.64
C SER A 215 -1.12 9.13 10.48
N MET A 216 -1.47 8.40 9.42
CA MET A 216 -2.85 7.97 9.16
C MET A 216 -3.30 6.93 10.19
N VAL A 217 -2.52 5.86 10.36
CA VAL A 217 -2.84 4.79 11.34
C VAL A 217 -2.94 5.34 12.75
N THR A 218 -2.08 6.29 13.14
CA THR A 218 -2.18 6.97 14.42
C THR A 218 -3.52 7.68 14.61
N ALA A 219 -3.99 8.38 13.55
CA ALA A 219 -5.27 9.06 13.59
C ALA A 219 -6.45 8.07 13.66
N GLU A 220 -6.39 6.97 12.94
CA GLU A 220 -7.40 5.91 12.95
C GLU A 220 -7.51 5.23 14.32
N GLU A 221 -6.38 4.83 14.89
CA GLU A 221 -6.35 4.21 16.23
C GLU A 221 -6.87 5.15 17.31
N LEU A 222 -6.62 6.46 17.21
CA LEU A 222 -7.20 7.44 18.15
C LEU A 222 -8.71 7.62 17.96
N VAL A 223 -9.19 7.60 16.71
CA VAL A 223 -10.64 7.59 16.46
C VAL A 223 -11.28 6.34 17.05
N ASP A 224 -10.66 5.18 16.89
CA ASP A 224 -11.19 3.93 17.47
C ASP A 224 -11.12 3.91 18.99
N LEU A 225 -10.05 4.45 19.59
CA LEU A 225 -9.94 4.62 21.03
C LEU A 225 -11.06 5.54 21.55
N ARG A 226 -11.31 6.64 20.88
CA ARG A 226 -12.42 7.54 21.18
C ARG A 226 -13.76 6.82 21.12
N ARG A 227 -14.03 6.08 20.04
CA ARG A 227 -15.27 5.30 19.84
C ARG A 227 -15.49 4.27 20.95
N LYS A 228 -14.40 3.71 21.47
CA LYS A 228 -14.43 2.71 22.54
C LYS A 228 -14.70 3.32 23.91
N TRP A 229 -14.01 4.42 24.24
CA TRP A 229 -14.02 4.99 25.58
C TRP A 229 -15.05 6.12 25.77
N LEU A 230 -15.30 6.91 24.74
CA LEU A 230 -16.25 8.04 24.80
C LEU A 230 -17.54 7.67 24.08
N ARG A 231 -18.25 6.68 24.63
CA ARG A 231 -19.46 6.09 24.04
C ARG A 231 -20.64 7.08 23.94
N PHE A 232 -20.62 8.18 24.66
CA PHE A 232 -21.59 9.27 24.59
C PHE A 232 -21.41 10.17 23.37
N LEU A 233 -20.26 10.10 22.69
CA LEU A 233 -20.02 10.84 21.44
C LEU A 233 -20.46 10.05 20.22
N PRO A 234 -20.88 10.72 19.14
CA PRO A 234 -21.24 10.05 17.90
C PRO A 234 -20.09 9.21 17.35
N LYS A 235 -20.39 7.94 16.98
CA LYS A 235 -19.39 7.03 16.40
C LYS A 235 -18.92 7.53 15.03
N ALA A 236 -19.85 7.97 14.17
CA ALA A 236 -19.58 8.54 12.86
C ALA A 236 -19.81 10.06 12.90
N SER A 237 -18.74 10.83 12.90
CA SER A 237 -18.80 12.30 12.93
C SER A 237 -17.62 12.89 12.16
N PRO A 238 -17.87 13.49 10.99
CA PRO A 238 -16.85 14.21 10.22
C PRO A 238 -16.20 15.34 11.00
N THR A 239 -16.95 16.06 11.84
CA THR A 239 -16.45 17.14 12.69
C THR A 239 -15.42 16.61 13.69
N LEU A 240 -15.73 15.52 14.38
CA LEU A 240 -14.82 14.92 15.33
C LEU A 240 -13.58 14.31 14.65
N GLY A 241 -13.74 13.72 13.47
CA GLY A 241 -12.62 13.25 12.64
C GLY A 241 -11.71 14.40 12.21
N PHE A 242 -12.30 15.51 11.78
CA PHE A 242 -11.58 16.74 11.43
C PHE A 242 -10.80 17.29 12.64
N LEU A 243 -11.44 17.45 13.79
CA LEU A 243 -10.78 17.93 15.00
C LEU A 243 -9.65 17.01 15.47
N THR A 244 -9.87 15.68 15.43
CA THR A 244 -8.83 14.68 15.76
C THR A 244 -7.62 14.84 14.85
N TRP A 245 -7.86 14.96 13.54
CA TRP A 245 -6.78 15.12 12.56
C TRP A 245 -5.99 16.42 12.80
N TRP A 246 -6.66 17.54 12.98
CA TRP A 246 -5.99 18.83 13.18
C TRP A 246 -5.25 18.95 14.49
N ALA A 247 -5.76 18.35 15.57
CA ALA A 247 -5.03 18.25 16.84
C ALA A 247 -3.73 17.45 16.69
N LEU A 248 -3.80 16.27 16.04
CA LEU A 248 -2.62 15.47 15.73
C LEU A 248 -1.65 16.19 14.80
N ARG A 249 -2.16 16.89 13.82
CA ARG A 249 -1.36 17.61 12.83
C ARG A 249 -0.66 18.83 13.45
N GLY A 250 -1.33 19.55 14.36
CA GLY A 250 -0.75 20.65 15.12
C GLY A 250 0.39 20.19 16.04
N ALA A 251 0.25 18.99 16.63
CA ALA A 251 1.26 18.37 17.48
C ALA A 251 2.15 17.38 16.69
N ALA A 252 2.29 17.51 15.38
CA ALA A 252 2.93 16.52 14.50
C ALA A 252 4.33 16.02 14.95
N PRO A 253 5.24 16.86 15.46
CA PRO A 253 6.54 16.38 15.96
C PRO A 253 6.39 15.40 17.13
N ILE A 254 5.39 15.60 17.98
CA ILE A 254 5.12 14.73 19.13
C ILE A 254 4.31 13.51 18.68
N SER A 255 3.16 13.74 18.06
CA SER A 255 2.18 12.68 17.75
C SER A 255 2.66 11.69 16.69
N PHE A 256 3.36 12.15 15.65
CA PHE A 256 3.75 11.30 14.52
C PHE A 256 5.22 10.88 14.53
N TRP A 257 6.04 11.50 15.35
CA TRP A 257 7.46 11.20 15.42
C TRP A 257 7.92 10.73 16.80
N ALA A 258 7.76 11.53 17.85
CA ALA A 258 8.29 11.20 19.17
C ALA A 258 7.48 10.08 19.82
N LEU A 259 6.16 10.21 19.92
CA LEU A 259 5.28 9.25 20.60
C LEU A 259 5.40 7.82 20.09
N PRO A 260 5.35 7.52 18.77
CA PRO A 260 5.55 6.16 18.28
C PRO A 260 6.92 5.58 18.61
N ARG A 261 7.97 6.40 18.69
CA ARG A 261 9.32 5.96 19.09
C ARG A 261 9.39 5.61 20.57
N VAL A 262 8.91 6.49 21.43
CA VAL A 262 8.87 6.26 22.87
C VAL A 262 8.06 5.01 23.20
N LEU A 263 6.87 4.87 22.66
CA LEU A 263 6.04 3.69 22.85
C LEU A 263 6.72 2.41 22.31
N SER A 264 7.46 2.54 21.23
CA SER A 264 8.27 1.43 20.70
C SER A 264 9.35 0.99 21.68
N GLN A 265 10.05 1.93 22.32
CA GLN A 265 11.08 1.63 23.33
C GLN A 265 10.45 0.96 24.57
N LEU A 266 9.26 1.36 24.96
CA LEU A 266 8.47 0.74 26.02
C LEU A 266 7.82 -0.59 25.63
N LYS A 267 8.16 -1.15 24.45
CA LYS A 267 7.59 -2.39 23.88
C LYS A 267 6.08 -2.33 23.65
N VAL A 268 5.48 -1.15 23.66
CA VAL A 268 4.08 -0.93 23.29
C VAL A 268 3.99 -0.93 21.75
N ALA A 269 3.19 -1.85 21.21
CA ALA A 269 2.96 -1.94 19.76
C ALA A 269 1.97 -0.86 19.31
N TRP A 270 2.44 0.37 19.17
CA TRP A 270 1.65 1.48 18.67
C TRP A 270 2.43 2.32 17.66
N PRO A 271 1.88 2.63 16.48
CA PRO A 271 0.65 2.02 15.95
C PRO A 271 0.82 0.52 15.68
N ARG A 272 -0.29 -0.25 15.69
CA ARG A 272 -0.28 -1.72 15.45
C ARG A 272 0.29 -2.07 14.12
N LEU A 273 -0.15 -1.36 13.08
CA LEU A 273 0.34 -1.52 11.73
C LEU A 273 1.40 -0.47 11.44
N GLN A 274 2.44 -0.93 10.76
CA GLN A 274 3.45 -0.10 10.14
C GLN A 274 3.27 -0.18 8.62
N ASN A 275 4.03 0.60 7.88
CA ASN A 275 4.09 0.47 6.44
C ASN A 275 5.53 0.72 5.99
N HIS A 276 5.97 -0.05 5.03
CA HIS A 276 7.31 0.05 4.48
C HIS A 276 7.26 0.06 2.96
N PHE A 277 8.18 0.80 2.39
CA PHE A 277 8.57 0.66 1.01
C PHE A 277 9.72 -0.34 0.91
N PHE A 278 9.67 -1.18 -0.13
CA PHE A 278 10.74 -2.09 -0.52
C PHE A 278 11.11 -1.77 -1.96
N LYS A 279 12.40 -1.62 -2.24
CA LYS A 279 12.91 -1.53 -3.61
C LYS A 279 13.74 -2.77 -3.88
N LEU A 280 13.36 -3.48 -4.93
CA LEU A 280 14.05 -4.69 -5.41
C LEU A 280 14.76 -4.34 -6.71
N CYS A 281 16.09 -4.53 -6.74
CA CYS A 281 16.91 -4.43 -7.94
C CYS A 281 17.55 -5.79 -8.17
N LEU A 282 17.56 -6.28 -9.41
CA LEU A 282 18.25 -7.51 -9.75
C LEU A 282 19.75 -7.33 -9.51
N GLU A 283 20.38 -8.31 -8.86
CA GLU A 283 21.83 -8.42 -8.78
C GLU A 283 22.33 -9.16 -10.02
N GLU A 284 23.41 -8.66 -10.63
CA GLU A 284 24.06 -9.28 -11.80
C GLU A 284 24.76 -10.59 -11.44
#